data_4847819074b4fe1f8c98c944fc8879d9
#
_entry.id   4847819074b4fe1f8c98c944fc8879d9
#
_cell.length_a   1.000
_cell.length_b   1.000
_cell.length_c   1.000
_cell.angle_alpha   90.00
_cell.angle_beta   90.00
_cell.angle_gamma   90.00
#
_symmetry.space_group_name_H-M   'P 1'
#
loop_
_entity.id
_entity.type
_entity.pdbx_description
1 polymer ?
#
loop_
_entity_poly.entity_id
_entity_poly.type
_entity_poly.pdbx_seq_one_letter_code
_entity_poly.pdbx_strand_id
1 'polypeptide(L)'
;MAADTPVIPQTITVHLGRPNAAARNVTVPFTDYLKNVASSEIYPTWPENAIRANIYAQASFALNRIYTEHYRSRGYDFDITNSTAYDQAYIEGRSVFSNVAKIVDELFNNYVTKGDQVQPYFTQYCSGREVTCDGLSQWGTVTLANQGYTPYRILQYYYGNDVNIKTAPVKNIRESYPGRALRLGDISEDVRIIQRQLNRIARNYPAIPRIPSPNGIFDTATRESIRKFQSLFNLTVDGIVGKATWYKIKQLYAGILKLGELYSEGLKLTDVERQFKTVLK
;
A
#
# COMPACT_ATOMS: atom_id res chain seq x y z
N MET A 1 -15.40 -7.47 14.06
CA MET A 1 -15.25 -6.11 13.49
C MET A 1 -14.61 -6.28 12.14
N ALA A 2 -15.28 -5.93 11.06
CA ALA A 2 -14.70 -6.04 9.73
C ALA A 2 -13.51 -5.07 9.64
N ALA A 3 -12.30 -5.60 9.44
CA ALA A 3 -11.19 -4.79 8.99
C ALA A 3 -11.61 -4.15 7.64
N ASP A 4 -11.17 -2.93 7.37
CA ASP A 4 -11.44 -2.28 6.08
C ASP A 4 -10.99 -3.23 4.97
N THR A 5 -11.95 -3.89 4.32
CA THR A 5 -11.65 -4.85 3.26
C THR A 5 -11.07 -4.08 2.08
N PRO A 6 -9.87 -4.42 1.61
CA PRO A 6 -9.31 -3.81 0.42
C PRO A 6 -10.25 -3.91 -0.77
N VAL A 7 -10.20 -2.92 -1.63
CA VAL A 7 -10.93 -2.91 -2.90
C VAL A 7 -9.94 -2.67 -4.04
N ILE A 8 -10.23 -3.24 -5.20
CA ILE A 8 -9.44 -3.00 -6.39
C ILE A 8 -9.89 -1.67 -7.00
N PRO A 9 -8.98 -0.71 -7.23
CA PRO A 9 -9.33 0.54 -7.88
C PRO A 9 -9.70 0.30 -9.35
N GLN A 10 -10.61 1.11 -9.88
CA GLN A 10 -10.87 1.10 -11.33
C GLN A 10 -9.69 1.66 -12.11
N THR A 11 -9.01 2.65 -11.55
CA THR A 11 -7.87 3.33 -12.17
C THR A 11 -6.73 3.50 -11.18
N ILE A 12 -5.52 3.70 -11.71
CA ILE A 12 -4.31 4.03 -10.97
C ILE A 12 -3.62 5.23 -11.62
N THR A 13 -3.11 6.16 -10.81
CA THR A 13 -2.34 7.30 -11.30
C THR A 13 -0.84 7.02 -11.19
N VAL A 14 -0.17 7.02 -12.32
CA VAL A 14 1.26 6.72 -12.45
C VAL A 14 2.04 8.00 -12.72
N HIS A 15 3.04 8.28 -11.90
CA HIS A 15 4.02 9.34 -12.14
C HIS A 15 5.13 8.83 -13.07
N LEU A 16 5.36 9.54 -14.19
CA LEU A 16 6.32 9.09 -15.21
C LEU A 16 7.76 9.56 -14.92
N GLY A 17 8.23 9.28 -13.71
CA GLY A 17 9.55 9.67 -13.24
C GLY A 17 9.86 9.17 -11.84
N ARG A 18 10.98 9.65 -11.28
CA ARG A 18 11.26 9.49 -9.84
C ARG A 18 10.27 10.35 -9.04
N PRO A 19 9.98 10.04 -7.78
CA PRO A 19 8.94 10.75 -7.01
C PRO A 19 9.04 12.28 -7.01
N ASN A 20 10.27 12.80 -6.96
CA ASN A 20 10.53 14.25 -6.92
C ASN A 20 10.86 14.84 -8.31
N ALA A 21 10.74 14.08 -9.38
CA ALA A 21 11.01 14.58 -10.72
C ALA A 21 9.88 15.48 -11.23
N ALA A 22 10.23 16.51 -11.98
CA ALA A 22 9.23 17.29 -12.72
C ALA A 22 8.74 16.47 -13.93
N ALA A 23 7.82 15.54 -13.69
CA ALA A 23 7.26 14.66 -14.68
C ALA A 23 5.73 14.66 -14.60
N ARG A 24 5.07 14.27 -15.68
CA ARG A 24 3.59 14.22 -15.71
C ARG A 24 3.05 12.94 -15.05
N ASN A 25 1.82 13.04 -14.59
CA ASN A 25 1.03 11.92 -14.14
C ASN A 25 0.11 11.44 -15.26
N VAL A 26 -0.08 10.12 -15.35
CA VAL A 26 -1.08 9.50 -16.23
C VAL A 26 -2.01 8.62 -15.40
N THR A 27 -3.31 8.71 -15.66
CA THR A 27 -4.30 7.86 -15.01
C THR A 27 -4.81 6.84 -16.02
N VAL A 28 -4.66 5.56 -15.69
CA VAL A 28 -5.01 4.44 -16.55
C VAL A 28 -5.89 3.43 -15.80
N PRO A 29 -6.68 2.59 -16.51
CA PRO A 29 -7.34 1.45 -15.88
C PRO A 29 -6.35 0.57 -15.13
N PHE A 30 -6.72 0.09 -13.94
CA PHE A 30 -5.82 -0.71 -13.11
C PHE A 30 -5.39 -2.02 -13.80
N THR A 31 -6.30 -2.63 -14.55
CA THR A 31 -5.99 -3.83 -15.35
C THR A 31 -4.98 -3.54 -16.45
N ASP A 32 -5.10 -2.39 -17.13
CA ASP A 32 -4.17 -2.00 -18.20
C ASP A 32 -2.80 -1.66 -17.63
N TYR A 33 -2.75 -1.04 -16.44
CA TYR A 33 -1.52 -0.85 -15.70
C TYR A 33 -0.82 -2.18 -15.41
N LEU A 34 -1.53 -3.17 -14.86
CA LEU A 34 -0.94 -4.49 -14.56
C LEU A 34 -0.49 -5.24 -15.82
N LYS A 35 -1.25 -5.17 -16.91
CA LYS A 35 -0.86 -5.75 -18.20
C LYS A 35 0.43 -5.13 -18.73
N ASN A 36 0.54 -3.82 -18.61
CA ASN A 36 1.73 -3.08 -19.03
C ASN A 36 2.95 -3.46 -18.20
N VAL A 37 2.84 -3.41 -16.87
CA VAL A 37 3.93 -3.77 -15.94
C VAL A 37 4.36 -5.22 -16.16
N ALA A 38 3.44 -6.17 -16.20
CA ALA A 38 3.77 -7.58 -16.42
C ALA A 38 4.47 -7.78 -17.76
N SER A 39 4.00 -7.13 -18.83
CA SER A 39 4.65 -7.20 -20.14
C SER A 39 6.01 -6.47 -20.20
N SER A 40 6.30 -5.58 -19.24
CA SER A 40 7.56 -4.86 -19.15
C SER A 40 8.62 -5.59 -18.34
N GLU A 41 8.20 -6.43 -17.39
CA GLU A 41 9.11 -7.02 -16.39
C GLU A 41 9.34 -8.52 -16.57
N ILE A 42 8.39 -9.24 -17.18
CA ILE A 42 8.49 -10.69 -17.35
C ILE A 42 8.28 -11.11 -18.81
N TYR A 43 8.73 -12.32 -19.15
CA TYR A 43 8.67 -12.81 -20.52
C TYR A 43 7.42 -13.66 -20.76
N PRO A 44 6.73 -13.50 -21.90
CA PRO A 44 5.55 -14.27 -22.25
C PRO A 44 5.84 -15.76 -22.49
N THR A 45 7.09 -16.12 -22.68
CA THR A 45 7.57 -17.49 -22.92
C THR A 45 7.87 -18.27 -21.62
N TRP A 46 7.74 -17.63 -20.46
CA TRP A 46 7.97 -18.30 -19.19
C TRP A 46 6.86 -19.31 -18.88
N PRO A 47 7.14 -20.33 -18.03
CA PRO A 47 6.11 -21.23 -17.54
C PRO A 47 4.94 -20.43 -16.93
N GLU A 48 3.72 -20.87 -17.21
CA GLU A 48 2.52 -20.15 -16.75
C GLU A 48 2.49 -19.94 -15.23
N ASN A 49 2.93 -20.95 -14.44
CA ASN A 49 3.00 -20.82 -12.99
C ASN A 49 3.96 -19.70 -12.54
N ALA A 50 5.05 -19.49 -13.27
CA ALA A 50 5.95 -18.36 -13.00
C ALA A 50 5.29 -17.04 -13.33
N ILE A 51 4.63 -16.92 -14.50
CA ILE A 51 3.90 -15.71 -14.91
C ILE A 51 2.83 -15.38 -13.87
N ARG A 52 2.00 -16.34 -13.45
CA ARG A 52 0.96 -16.17 -12.44
C ARG A 52 1.51 -15.70 -11.09
N ALA A 53 2.60 -16.30 -10.60
CA ALA A 53 3.23 -15.91 -9.34
C ALA A 53 3.73 -14.46 -9.39
N ASN A 54 4.35 -14.04 -10.49
CA ASN A 54 4.79 -12.66 -10.70
C ASN A 54 3.60 -11.69 -10.75
N ILE A 55 2.52 -12.02 -11.46
CA ILE A 55 1.33 -11.16 -11.53
C ILE A 55 0.68 -10.99 -10.15
N TYR A 56 0.57 -12.03 -9.32
CA TYR A 56 0.13 -11.90 -7.94
C TYR A 56 1.01 -10.93 -7.14
N ALA A 57 2.32 -11.03 -7.27
CA ALA A 57 3.25 -10.13 -6.61
C ALA A 57 3.10 -8.68 -7.12
N GLN A 58 3.06 -8.48 -8.43
CA GLN A 58 2.90 -7.16 -9.05
C GLN A 58 1.58 -6.49 -8.66
N ALA A 59 0.47 -7.23 -8.68
CA ALA A 59 -0.83 -6.72 -8.27
C ALA A 59 -0.84 -6.32 -6.79
N SER A 60 -0.29 -7.18 -5.91
CA SER A 60 -0.24 -6.92 -4.47
C SER A 60 0.66 -5.75 -4.13
N PHE A 61 1.79 -5.59 -4.81
CA PHE A 61 2.69 -4.44 -4.67
C PHE A 61 1.94 -3.13 -4.98
N ALA A 62 1.30 -3.05 -6.16
CA ALA A 62 0.55 -1.87 -6.57
C ALA A 62 -0.61 -1.56 -5.61
N LEU A 63 -1.37 -2.58 -5.21
CA LEU A 63 -2.46 -2.43 -4.25
C LEU A 63 -1.98 -1.99 -2.87
N ASN A 64 -0.81 -2.47 -2.42
CA ASN A 64 -0.22 -2.02 -1.17
C ASN A 64 0.10 -0.52 -1.23
N ARG A 65 0.70 -0.03 -2.33
CA ARG A 65 0.99 1.40 -2.53
C ARG A 65 -0.28 2.26 -2.47
N ILE A 66 -1.35 1.80 -3.09
CA ILE A 66 -2.66 2.47 -3.09
C ILE A 66 -3.29 2.39 -1.70
N TYR A 67 -3.36 1.21 -1.10
CA TYR A 67 -4.01 0.98 0.19
C TYR A 67 -3.34 1.76 1.33
N THR A 68 -2.01 1.82 1.34
CA THR A 68 -1.24 2.57 2.32
C THR A 68 -1.17 4.07 2.00
N GLU A 69 -1.66 4.48 0.83
CA GLU A 69 -1.53 5.83 0.29
C GLU A 69 -0.07 6.32 0.32
N HIS A 70 0.84 5.42 -0.09
CA HIS A 70 2.28 5.60 0.08
C HIS A 70 2.78 6.97 -0.39
N TYR A 71 2.39 7.41 -1.58
CA TYR A 71 2.75 8.71 -2.12
C TYR A 71 1.79 9.82 -1.69
N ARG A 72 0.48 9.57 -1.71
CA ARG A 72 -0.53 10.57 -1.35
C ARG A 72 -0.39 11.04 0.09
N SER A 73 -0.03 10.16 1.03
CA SER A 73 0.25 10.51 2.42
C SER A 73 1.46 11.45 2.58
N ARG A 74 2.33 11.52 1.57
CA ARG A 74 3.51 12.40 1.51
C ARG A 74 3.25 13.69 0.72
N GLY A 75 2.01 13.93 0.29
CA GLY A 75 1.62 15.15 -0.43
C GLY A 75 1.71 15.07 -1.94
N TYR A 76 2.03 13.91 -2.51
CA TYR A 76 2.00 13.68 -3.94
C TYR A 76 0.57 13.44 -4.45
N ASP A 77 0.33 13.67 -5.72
CA ASP A 77 -0.98 13.52 -6.38
C ASP A 77 -1.07 12.27 -7.28
N PHE A 78 -0.20 11.27 -7.03
CA PHE A 78 -0.16 10.00 -7.74
C PHE A 78 -0.12 8.82 -6.77
N ASP A 79 -0.34 7.61 -7.30
CA ASP A 79 -0.41 6.38 -6.51
C ASP A 79 0.90 5.59 -6.56
N ILE A 80 1.61 5.66 -7.69
CA ILE A 80 2.81 4.88 -7.97
C ILE A 80 3.68 5.59 -9.00
N THR A 81 4.97 5.25 -9.05
CA THR A 81 5.89 5.73 -10.09
C THR A 81 6.15 4.66 -11.15
N ASN A 82 6.68 5.06 -12.31
CA ASN A 82 7.19 4.13 -13.30
C ASN A 82 8.70 3.81 -13.15
N SER A 83 9.30 4.25 -12.06
CA SER A 83 10.72 4.06 -11.79
C SER A 83 10.95 2.76 -11.03
N THR A 84 11.67 1.81 -11.63
CA THR A 84 12.02 0.51 -11.01
C THR A 84 12.94 0.64 -9.78
N ALA A 85 13.54 1.81 -9.57
CA ALA A 85 14.27 2.10 -8.33
C ALA A 85 13.34 2.32 -7.13
N TYR A 86 12.06 2.61 -7.38
CA TYR A 86 11.06 2.90 -6.35
C TYR A 86 9.87 1.94 -6.40
N ASP A 87 9.39 1.63 -7.62
CA ASP A 87 8.17 0.85 -7.83
C ASP A 87 8.32 -0.12 -9.01
N GLN A 88 7.49 0.02 -10.05
CA GLN A 88 7.32 -0.97 -11.12
C GLN A 88 7.58 -0.38 -12.51
N ALA A 89 8.00 -1.23 -13.46
CA ALA A 89 8.30 -0.82 -14.83
C ALA A 89 7.03 -0.58 -15.65
N TYR A 90 6.38 0.57 -15.46
CA TYR A 90 5.33 1.01 -16.37
C TYR A 90 5.92 1.79 -17.54
N ILE A 91 5.64 1.36 -18.78
CA ILE A 91 6.12 2.00 -20.01
C ILE A 91 4.91 2.43 -20.82
N GLU A 92 4.64 3.74 -20.87
CA GLU A 92 3.51 4.29 -21.62
C GLU A 92 3.58 3.91 -23.11
N GLY A 93 2.44 3.49 -23.67
CA GLY A 93 2.34 3.08 -25.07
C GLY A 93 2.94 1.71 -25.41
N ARG A 94 3.41 0.95 -24.40
CA ARG A 94 3.95 -0.39 -24.63
C ARG A 94 2.89 -1.35 -25.13
N SER A 95 3.24 -2.16 -26.14
CA SER A 95 2.43 -3.31 -26.56
C SER A 95 2.41 -4.38 -25.49
N VAL A 96 1.24 -4.96 -25.24
CA VAL A 96 0.99 -5.98 -24.22
C VAL A 96 0.97 -7.37 -24.87
N PHE A 97 1.61 -8.36 -24.22
CA PHE A 97 1.59 -9.74 -24.68
C PHE A 97 0.21 -10.37 -24.38
N SER A 98 -0.39 -11.01 -25.39
CA SER A 98 -1.75 -11.52 -25.30
C SER A 98 -1.97 -12.58 -24.22
N ASN A 99 -1.02 -13.51 -24.04
CA ASN A 99 -1.09 -14.52 -22.99
C ASN A 99 -0.92 -13.90 -21.58
N VAL A 100 -0.06 -12.91 -21.42
CA VAL A 100 0.09 -12.16 -20.17
C VAL A 100 -1.18 -11.38 -19.85
N ALA A 101 -1.75 -10.70 -20.85
CA ALA A 101 -3.02 -9.97 -20.70
C ALA A 101 -4.15 -10.87 -20.20
N LYS A 102 -4.29 -12.06 -20.81
CA LYS A 102 -5.30 -13.05 -20.40
C LYS A 102 -5.14 -13.44 -18.93
N ILE A 103 -3.89 -13.72 -18.49
CA ILE A 103 -3.63 -14.09 -17.09
C ILE A 103 -3.92 -12.92 -16.15
N VAL A 104 -3.58 -11.67 -16.54
CA VAL A 104 -3.94 -10.49 -15.74
C VAL A 104 -5.45 -10.36 -15.61
N ASP A 105 -6.21 -10.55 -16.68
CA ASP A 105 -7.69 -10.46 -16.64
C ASP A 105 -8.31 -11.54 -15.71
N GLU A 106 -7.65 -12.68 -15.55
CA GLU A 106 -8.04 -13.72 -14.58
C GLU A 106 -7.68 -13.37 -13.12
N LEU A 107 -6.60 -12.63 -12.88
CA LEU A 107 -5.99 -12.51 -11.57
C LEU A 107 -6.03 -11.09 -10.96
N PHE A 108 -6.37 -10.05 -11.72
CA PHE A 108 -6.19 -8.65 -11.32
C PHE A 108 -6.86 -8.25 -9.99
N ASN A 109 -7.89 -8.98 -9.59
CA ASN A 109 -8.61 -8.74 -8.34
C ASN A 109 -8.20 -9.66 -7.20
N ASN A 110 -7.14 -10.43 -7.39
CA ASN A 110 -6.53 -11.27 -6.36
C ASN A 110 -5.24 -10.63 -5.86
N TYR A 111 -5.02 -10.70 -4.55
CA TYR A 111 -3.85 -10.11 -3.91
C TYR A 111 -3.34 -10.97 -2.76
N VAL A 112 -2.06 -10.84 -2.47
CA VAL A 112 -1.37 -11.56 -1.39
C VAL A 112 -1.61 -10.85 -0.05
N THR A 113 -1.91 -11.64 0.98
CA THR A 113 -1.99 -11.18 2.37
C THR A 113 -1.03 -12.00 3.24
N LYS A 114 -0.80 -11.58 4.48
CA LYS A 114 0.07 -12.25 5.42
C LYS A 114 -0.67 -12.60 6.72
N GLY A 115 -0.60 -13.86 7.13
CA GLY A 115 -1.32 -14.35 8.32
C GLY A 115 -2.82 -14.05 8.24
N ASP A 116 -3.39 -13.58 9.33
CA ASP A 116 -4.81 -13.22 9.42
C ASP A 116 -5.14 -11.81 8.87
N GLN A 117 -4.14 -11.11 8.31
CA GLN A 117 -4.35 -9.77 7.77
C GLN A 117 -5.24 -9.82 6.54
N VAL A 118 -5.98 -8.74 6.32
CA VAL A 118 -6.80 -8.54 5.10
C VAL A 118 -6.15 -7.55 4.12
N GLN A 119 -5.13 -6.85 4.57
CA GLN A 119 -4.44 -5.81 3.81
C GLN A 119 -3.53 -6.43 2.76
N PRO A 120 -3.35 -5.78 1.60
CA PRO A 120 -2.37 -6.21 0.61
C PRO A 120 -0.97 -6.23 1.21
N TYR A 121 -0.31 -7.38 1.15
CA TYR A 121 1.08 -7.50 1.58
C TYR A 121 2.00 -6.75 0.62
N PHE A 122 3.03 -6.09 1.15
CA PHE A 122 4.06 -5.48 0.32
C PHE A 122 4.97 -6.56 -0.26
N THR A 123 4.63 -6.99 -1.46
CA THR A 123 5.30 -8.07 -2.18
C THR A 123 6.50 -7.52 -2.96
N GLN A 124 7.59 -7.18 -2.27
CA GLN A 124 8.82 -6.77 -2.93
C GLN A 124 9.33 -7.88 -3.87
N TYR A 125 9.85 -7.47 -5.03
CA TYR A 125 10.44 -8.40 -6.00
C TYR A 125 11.54 -7.70 -6.82
N CYS A 126 12.36 -8.48 -7.48
CA CYS A 126 13.44 -8.02 -8.36
C CYS A 126 13.76 -9.08 -9.42
N SER A 127 14.60 -8.74 -10.41
CA SER A 127 14.97 -9.67 -11.49
C SER A 127 15.57 -10.97 -10.94
N GLY A 128 16.37 -10.90 -9.89
CA GLY A 128 17.08 -12.03 -9.31
C GLY A 128 18.29 -12.50 -10.13
N ARG A 129 18.64 -11.76 -11.18
CA ARG A 129 19.87 -11.94 -12.01
C ARG A 129 20.72 -10.69 -12.01
N GLU A 130 20.14 -9.56 -12.41
CA GLU A 130 20.83 -8.28 -12.47
C GLU A 130 20.81 -7.57 -11.12
N VAL A 131 19.71 -7.70 -10.40
CA VAL A 131 19.48 -7.15 -9.06
C VAL A 131 18.93 -8.25 -8.16
N THR A 132 19.45 -8.32 -6.94
CA THR A 132 18.95 -9.22 -5.87
C THR A 132 18.26 -8.43 -4.78
N CYS A 133 17.26 -9.00 -4.12
CA CYS A 133 16.50 -8.41 -3.03
C CYS A 133 16.01 -9.50 -2.08
N ASP A 134 15.50 -9.12 -0.93
CA ASP A 134 14.92 -10.04 0.07
C ASP A 134 13.51 -10.52 -0.32
N GLY A 135 13.00 -10.12 -1.50
CA GLY A 135 11.69 -10.47 -2.03
C GLY A 135 11.74 -11.59 -3.07
N LEU A 136 10.71 -11.61 -3.93
CA LEU A 136 10.58 -12.61 -4.97
C LEU A 136 11.60 -12.36 -6.10
N SER A 137 12.39 -13.38 -6.43
CA SER A 137 13.22 -13.41 -7.62
C SER A 137 12.37 -13.78 -8.84
N GLN A 138 12.21 -12.87 -9.80
CA GLN A 138 11.42 -13.11 -11.03
C GLN A 138 11.97 -14.33 -11.80
N TRP A 139 13.28 -14.39 -12.03
CA TRP A 139 13.89 -15.58 -12.66
C TRP A 139 13.87 -16.82 -11.77
N GLY A 140 13.93 -16.66 -10.46
CA GLY A 140 13.78 -17.77 -9.53
C GLY A 140 12.40 -18.41 -9.62
N THR A 141 11.34 -17.64 -9.94
CA THR A 141 10.01 -18.23 -10.17
C THR A 141 9.99 -19.21 -11.35
N VAL A 142 10.77 -18.94 -12.40
CA VAL A 142 10.92 -19.85 -13.55
C VAL A 142 11.55 -21.18 -13.12
N THR A 143 12.60 -21.12 -12.31
CA THR A 143 13.25 -22.32 -11.77
C THR A 143 12.28 -23.16 -10.95
N LEU A 144 11.53 -22.53 -10.03
CA LEU A 144 10.56 -23.24 -9.20
C LEU A 144 9.37 -23.79 -10.01
N ALA A 145 8.88 -23.03 -10.99
CA ALA A 145 7.81 -23.50 -11.88
C ALA A 145 8.22 -24.73 -12.70
N ASN A 146 9.47 -24.76 -13.20
CA ASN A 146 10.02 -25.92 -13.89
C ASN A 146 10.21 -27.15 -12.97
N GLN A 147 10.30 -26.93 -11.66
CA GLN A 147 10.29 -27.98 -10.64
C GLN A 147 8.87 -28.41 -10.23
N GLY A 148 7.82 -27.88 -10.91
CA GLY A 148 6.43 -28.23 -10.65
C GLY A 148 5.75 -27.46 -9.51
N TYR A 149 6.37 -26.37 -9.03
CA TYR A 149 5.73 -25.53 -8.02
C TYR A 149 4.53 -24.81 -8.60
N THR A 150 3.42 -24.81 -7.86
CA THR A 150 2.24 -23.97 -8.17
C THR A 150 2.52 -22.50 -7.89
N PRO A 151 1.77 -21.54 -8.45
CA PRO A 151 1.96 -20.11 -8.15
C PRO A 151 1.91 -19.81 -6.64
N TYR A 152 0.99 -20.46 -5.92
CA TYR A 152 0.86 -20.31 -4.47
C TYR A 152 2.11 -20.81 -3.72
N ARG A 153 2.64 -21.97 -4.08
CA ARG A 153 3.88 -22.49 -3.48
C ARG A 153 5.10 -21.64 -3.80
N ILE A 154 5.14 -21.01 -4.96
CA ILE A 154 6.19 -20.04 -5.32
C ILE A 154 6.09 -18.81 -4.41
N LEU A 155 4.89 -18.28 -4.18
CA LEU A 155 4.68 -17.15 -3.25
C LEU A 155 5.08 -17.52 -1.81
N GLN A 156 4.74 -18.74 -1.35
CA GLN A 156 5.15 -19.22 -0.03
C GLN A 156 6.68 -19.35 0.10
N TYR A 157 7.35 -19.79 -0.94
CA TYR A 157 8.81 -19.90 -0.95
C TYR A 157 9.51 -18.56 -0.68
N TYR A 158 9.02 -17.47 -1.28
CA TYR A 158 9.62 -16.15 -1.14
C TYR A 158 9.10 -15.33 0.04
N TYR A 159 7.84 -15.45 0.37
CA TYR A 159 7.20 -14.59 1.37
C TYR A 159 6.81 -15.32 2.66
N GLY A 160 7.03 -16.62 2.74
CA GLY A 160 6.77 -17.45 3.92
C GLY A 160 5.43 -18.21 3.87
N ASN A 161 5.33 -19.24 4.71
CA ASN A 161 4.19 -20.17 4.69
C ASN A 161 2.86 -19.57 5.14
N ASP A 162 2.88 -18.38 5.74
CA ASP A 162 1.72 -17.66 6.24
C ASP A 162 1.11 -16.70 5.21
N VAL A 163 1.55 -16.73 3.95
CA VAL A 163 0.90 -15.98 2.88
C VAL A 163 -0.41 -16.64 2.45
N ASN A 164 -1.38 -15.80 2.08
CA ASN A 164 -2.67 -16.19 1.54
C ASN A 164 -3.00 -15.34 0.32
N ILE A 165 -3.85 -15.85 -0.57
CA ILE A 165 -4.40 -15.12 -1.70
C ILE A 165 -5.86 -14.81 -1.38
N LYS A 166 -6.24 -13.55 -1.46
CA LYS A 166 -7.61 -13.08 -1.26
C LYS A 166 -8.11 -12.34 -2.50
N THR A 167 -9.41 -12.38 -2.70
CA THR A 167 -10.10 -11.65 -3.77
C THR A 167 -10.77 -10.42 -3.20
N ALA A 168 -10.67 -9.29 -3.91
CA ALA A 168 -11.33 -8.04 -3.53
C ALA A 168 -12.32 -7.56 -4.61
N PRO A 169 -13.41 -6.88 -4.21
CA PRO A 169 -14.33 -6.28 -5.16
C PRO A 169 -13.69 -5.08 -5.86
N VAL A 170 -14.05 -4.88 -7.12
CA VAL A 170 -13.64 -3.70 -7.89
C VAL A 170 -14.58 -2.54 -7.54
N LYS A 171 -14.02 -1.41 -7.13
CA LYS A 171 -14.77 -0.19 -6.83
C LYS A 171 -14.02 1.04 -7.31
N ASN A 172 -14.76 2.11 -7.59
CA ASN A 172 -14.14 3.41 -7.77
C ASN A 172 -13.64 3.90 -6.40
N ILE A 173 -12.30 3.94 -6.23
CA ILE A 173 -11.68 4.44 -5.01
C ILE A 173 -11.47 5.94 -5.21
N ARG A 174 -12.08 6.72 -4.33
CA ARG A 174 -11.70 8.13 -4.13
C ARG A 174 -10.49 8.18 -3.20
N GLU A 175 -9.79 9.32 -3.20
CA GLU A 175 -8.81 9.61 -2.14
C GLU A 175 -9.45 9.30 -0.78
N SER A 176 -8.69 8.73 0.15
CA SER A 176 -9.24 8.36 1.45
C SER A 176 -9.62 9.57 2.28
N TYR A 177 -8.98 10.72 2.04
CA TYR A 177 -9.40 12.00 2.63
C TYR A 177 -10.78 12.39 2.08
N PRO A 178 -11.77 12.65 2.96
CA PRO A 178 -13.16 12.84 2.54
C PRO A 178 -13.43 14.17 1.80
N GLY A 179 -12.38 14.90 1.41
CA GLY A 179 -12.50 16.20 0.71
C GLY A 179 -12.87 17.36 1.62
N ARG A 180 -13.21 17.11 2.88
CA ARG A 180 -13.52 18.12 3.90
C ARG A 180 -12.84 17.80 5.23
N ALA A 181 -12.53 18.83 6.00
CA ALA A 181 -12.00 18.66 7.34
C ALA A 181 -13.07 18.10 8.29
N LEU A 182 -12.67 17.17 9.17
CA LEU A 182 -13.52 16.65 10.24
C LEU A 182 -13.28 17.42 11.53
N ARG A 183 -14.36 17.79 12.22
CA ARG A 183 -14.33 18.63 13.42
C ARG A 183 -15.39 18.25 14.44
N LEU A 184 -15.30 18.82 15.62
CA LEU A 184 -16.28 18.62 16.70
C LEU A 184 -17.72 18.78 16.19
N GLY A 185 -18.57 17.79 16.49
CA GLY A 185 -19.96 17.72 16.05
C GLY A 185 -20.19 16.93 14.76
N ASP A 186 -19.14 16.62 13.99
CA ASP A 186 -19.30 15.80 12.78
C ASP A 186 -19.70 14.37 13.12
N ILE A 187 -20.57 13.79 12.30
CA ILE A 187 -21.02 12.39 12.39
C ILE A 187 -20.82 11.76 11.02
N SER A 188 -19.91 10.76 10.94
CA SER A 188 -19.65 10.02 9.69
C SER A 188 -18.84 8.75 9.93
N GLU A 189 -18.80 7.90 8.90
CA GLU A 189 -17.89 6.73 8.91
C GLU A 189 -16.42 7.17 8.88
N ASP A 190 -16.09 8.29 8.23
CA ASP A 190 -14.72 8.84 8.22
C ASP A 190 -14.24 9.18 9.63
N VAL A 191 -15.13 9.74 10.47
CA VAL A 191 -14.85 9.98 11.90
C VAL A 191 -14.60 8.65 12.61
N ARG A 192 -15.40 7.62 12.36
CA ARG A 192 -15.21 6.30 12.95
C ARG A 192 -13.88 5.67 12.54
N ILE A 193 -13.50 5.83 11.28
CA ILE A 193 -12.21 5.32 10.77
C ILE A 193 -11.04 5.95 11.52
N ILE A 194 -10.98 7.27 11.64
CA ILE A 194 -9.89 7.94 12.36
C ILE A 194 -9.87 7.61 13.85
N GLN A 195 -11.03 7.47 14.49
CA GLN A 195 -11.12 7.07 15.90
C GLN A 195 -10.50 5.69 16.14
N ARG A 196 -10.80 4.71 15.27
CA ARG A 196 -10.20 3.37 15.34
C ARG A 196 -8.69 3.39 15.10
N GLN A 197 -8.26 4.13 14.10
CA GLN A 197 -6.85 4.26 13.77
C GLN A 197 -6.07 4.94 14.89
N LEU A 198 -6.58 6.03 15.46
CA LEU A 198 -5.97 6.70 16.60
C LEU A 198 -5.89 5.78 17.83
N ASN A 199 -6.94 5.04 18.14
CA ASN A 199 -6.91 4.07 19.22
C ASN A 199 -5.87 2.96 19.00
N ARG A 200 -5.61 2.56 17.74
CA ARG A 200 -4.54 1.63 17.43
C ARG A 200 -3.16 2.29 17.60
N ILE A 201 -3.01 3.52 17.16
CA ILE A 201 -1.79 4.31 17.32
C ILE A 201 -1.49 4.56 18.82
N ALA A 202 -2.50 4.89 19.60
CA ALA A 202 -2.39 5.13 21.04
C ALA A 202 -1.82 3.95 21.84
N ARG A 203 -1.89 2.71 21.33
CA ARG A 203 -1.22 1.56 21.98
C ARG A 203 0.31 1.67 21.92
N ASN A 204 0.85 2.28 20.88
CA ASN A 204 2.29 2.52 20.70
C ASN A 204 2.71 3.90 21.23
N TYR A 205 1.77 4.83 21.36
CA TYR A 205 1.96 6.20 21.83
C TYR A 205 0.97 6.51 22.98
N PRO A 206 1.25 6.03 24.22
CA PRO A 206 0.30 6.12 25.34
C PRO A 206 -0.05 7.55 25.76
N ALA A 207 0.75 8.55 25.34
CA ALA A 207 0.43 9.96 25.57
C ALA A 207 -0.81 10.44 24.80
N ILE A 208 -1.25 9.71 23.76
CA ILE A 208 -2.48 10.01 23.02
C ILE A 208 -3.66 9.42 23.81
N PRO A 209 -4.61 10.26 24.29
CA PRO A 209 -5.78 9.75 25.00
C PRO A 209 -6.58 8.80 24.11
N ARG A 210 -6.94 7.65 24.66
CA ARG A 210 -7.82 6.69 23.96
C ARG A 210 -9.23 7.24 23.88
N ILE A 211 -9.86 7.10 22.73
CA ILE A 211 -11.25 7.44 22.50
C ILE A 211 -12.10 6.28 23.02
N PRO A 212 -12.96 6.48 24.04
CA PRO A 212 -13.69 5.39 24.70
C PRO A 212 -14.61 4.63 23.74
N SER A 213 -15.28 5.35 22.86
CA SER A 213 -16.24 4.78 21.90
C SER A 213 -15.96 5.28 20.48
N PRO A 214 -15.34 4.49 19.60
CA PRO A 214 -15.18 4.84 18.19
C PRO A 214 -16.51 4.61 17.43
N ASN A 215 -17.47 5.50 17.67
CA ASN A 215 -18.84 5.43 17.19
C ASN A 215 -19.14 6.26 15.94
N GLY A 216 -18.15 7.04 15.46
CA GLY A 216 -18.32 7.92 14.31
C GLY A 216 -18.84 9.33 14.66
N ILE A 217 -18.97 9.66 15.95
CA ILE A 217 -19.29 11.00 16.42
C ILE A 217 -18.00 11.69 16.85
N PHE A 218 -17.68 12.84 16.24
CA PHE A 218 -16.51 13.63 16.60
C PHE A 218 -16.84 14.44 17.88
N ASP A 219 -16.66 13.80 19.01
CA ASP A 219 -16.90 14.33 20.35
C ASP A 219 -15.67 15.06 20.92
N THR A 220 -15.78 15.55 22.15
CA THR A 220 -14.66 16.21 22.84
C THR A 220 -13.49 15.25 23.07
N ALA A 221 -13.75 13.97 23.39
CA ALA A 221 -12.70 12.97 23.58
C ALA A 221 -11.92 12.75 22.28
N THR A 222 -12.61 12.68 21.14
CA THR A 222 -12.00 12.61 19.81
C THR A 222 -11.12 13.84 19.54
N ARG A 223 -11.63 15.04 19.81
CA ARG A 223 -10.87 16.28 19.61
C ARG A 223 -9.60 16.31 20.46
N GLU A 224 -9.67 15.96 21.72
CA GLU A 224 -8.48 15.95 22.60
C GLU A 224 -7.43 14.90 22.15
N SER A 225 -7.88 13.74 21.69
CA SER A 225 -7.00 12.73 21.09
C SER A 225 -6.29 13.28 19.84
N ILE A 226 -7.03 13.98 18.97
CA ILE A 226 -6.47 14.63 17.78
C ILE A 226 -5.47 15.71 18.17
N ARG A 227 -5.78 16.61 19.10
CA ARG A 227 -4.87 17.67 19.53
C ARG A 227 -3.56 17.11 20.07
N LYS A 228 -3.62 16.04 20.88
CA LYS A 228 -2.43 15.37 21.39
C LYS A 228 -1.64 14.70 20.28
N PHE A 229 -2.31 14.04 19.35
CA PHE A 229 -1.69 13.48 18.15
C PHE A 229 -0.96 14.57 17.33
N GLN A 230 -1.62 15.68 17.04
CA GLN A 230 -1.04 16.80 16.30
C GLN A 230 0.21 17.35 16.99
N SER A 231 0.16 17.54 18.30
CA SER A 231 1.29 18.01 19.10
C SER A 231 2.49 17.03 19.01
N LEU A 232 2.26 15.72 19.10
CA LEU A 232 3.34 14.72 19.07
C LEU A 232 3.99 14.59 17.70
N PHE A 233 3.26 14.91 16.62
CA PHE A 233 3.75 14.72 15.26
C PHE A 233 3.97 16.02 14.50
N ASN A 234 4.19 17.13 15.24
CA ASN A 234 4.53 18.46 14.69
C ASN A 234 3.54 18.97 13.64
N LEU A 235 2.24 18.75 13.89
CA LEU A 235 1.16 19.31 13.08
C LEU A 235 0.56 20.55 13.79
N THR A 236 -0.22 21.34 13.05
CA THR A 236 -1.02 22.43 13.64
C THR A 236 -1.99 21.87 14.68
N VAL A 237 -1.90 22.32 15.94
CA VAL A 237 -2.66 21.80 17.09
C VAL A 237 -4.01 22.50 17.18
N ASP A 238 -4.90 22.26 16.24
CA ASP A 238 -6.24 22.86 16.14
C ASP A 238 -7.37 21.89 16.58
N GLY A 239 -7.07 20.60 16.68
CA GLY A 239 -8.07 19.59 16.97
C GLY A 239 -9.00 19.28 15.79
N ILE A 240 -8.60 19.66 14.57
CA ILE A 240 -9.34 19.44 13.33
C ILE A 240 -8.57 18.42 12.48
N VAL A 241 -9.28 17.49 11.87
CA VAL A 241 -8.66 16.52 10.94
C VAL A 241 -8.74 17.08 9.52
N GLY A 242 -7.82 17.98 9.19
CA GLY A 242 -7.57 18.42 7.83
C GLY A 242 -6.74 17.39 7.04
N LYS A 243 -6.45 17.65 5.77
CA LYS A 243 -5.73 16.74 4.86
C LYS A 243 -4.40 16.26 5.46
N ALA A 244 -3.59 17.16 6.04
CA ALA A 244 -2.30 16.81 6.66
C ALA A 244 -2.46 15.88 7.87
N THR A 245 -3.41 16.15 8.77
CA THR A 245 -3.69 15.30 9.94
C THR A 245 -4.22 13.93 9.52
N TRP A 246 -5.12 13.89 8.54
CA TRP A 246 -5.66 12.63 7.99
C TRP A 246 -4.55 11.72 7.47
N TYR A 247 -3.70 12.23 6.58
CA TYR A 247 -2.64 11.41 6.00
C TYR A 247 -1.55 11.03 7.00
N LYS A 248 -1.27 11.89 8.01
CA LYS A 248 -0.33 11.51 9.07
C LYS A 248 -0.86 10.37 9.94
N ILE A 249 -2.17 10.35 10.24
CA ILE A 249 -2.82 9.21 10.92
C ILE A 249 -2.69 7.95 10.07
N LYS A 250 -3.01 8.02 8.77
CA LYS A 250 -2.90 6.90 7.84
C LYS A 250 -1.48 6.34 7.76
N GLN A 251 -0.48 7.22 7.61
CA GLN A 251 0.93 6.83 7.54
C GLN A 251 1.38 6.06 8.79
N LEU A 252 1.08 6.59 9.97
CA LEU A 252 1.47 5.94 11.22
C LEU A 252 0.73 4.64 11.45
N TYR A 253 -0.56 4.59 11.14
CA TYR A 253 -1.36 3.38 11.24
C TYR A 253 -0.81 2.26 10.33
N ALA A 254 -0.50 2.58 9.06
CA ALA A 254 0.11 1.65 8.12
C ALA A 254 1.48 1.15 8.61
N GLY A 255 2.33 2.05 9.11
CA GLY A 255 3.65 1.70 9.67
C GLY A 255 3.55 0.79 10.90
N ILE A 256 2.64 1.08 11.82
CA ILE A 256 2.44 0.28 13.05
C ILE A 256 1.92 -1.14 12.72
N LEU A 257 1.11 -1.28 11.69
CA LEU A 257 0.61 -2.57 11.23
C LEU A 257 1.57 -3.29 10.27
N LYS A 258 2.71 -2.67 9.95
CA LYS A 258 3.68 -3.18 8.95
C LYS A 258 3.00 -3.50 7.60
N LEU A 259 2.01 -2.69 7.20
CA LEU A 259 1.25 -2.86 5.96
C LEU A 259 2.04 -2.48 4.71
N GLY A 260 3.15 -1.77 4.87
CA GLY A 260 4.12 -1.47 3.84
C GLY A 260 5.49 -1.41 4.49
N GLU A 261 6.50 -1.93 3.85
CA GLU A 261 7.86 -1.60 4.25
C GLU A 261 8.08 -0.12 3.99
N LEU A 262 8.54 0.60 5.01
CA LEU A 262 9.00 1.98 4.88
C LEU A 262 10.35 2.00 4.11
N TYR A 263 10.47 1.13 3.10
CA TYR A 263 11.59 1.10 2.19
C TYR A 263 11.36 2.13 1.13
N SER A 264 12.15 3.07 1.18
CA SER A 264 12.82 3.80 0.12
C SER A 264 12.94 5.27 0.47
N GLU A 265 13.90 5.90 -0.03
CA GLU A 265 14.28 7.31 0.10
C GLU A 265 15.01 7.69 1.39
N GLY A 266 16.02 6.88 1.78
CA GLY A 266 17.00 7.31 2.79
C GLY A 266 16.50 7.37 4.24
N LEU A 267 15.23 7.07 4.48
CA LEU A 267 14.71 6.83 5.81
C LEU A 267 15.01 5.37 6.20
N LYS A 268 16.24 5.13 6.61
CA LYS A 268 16.55 3.89 7.34
C LYS A 268 15.61 3.80 8.53
N LEU A 269 15.18 2.59 8.89
CA LEU A 269 14.42 2.29 10.13
C LEU A 269 14.96 3.06 11.35
N THR A 270 16.27 3.36 11.35
CA THR A 270 16.98 4.20 12.31
C THR A 270 16.39 5.59 12.50
N ASP A 271 15.73 6.19 11.51
CA ASP A 271 15.18 7.54 11.66
C ASP A 271 13.79 7.51 12.30
N VAL A 272 13.03 6.46 12.03
CA VAL A 272 11.77 6.19 12.74
C VAL A 272 12.07 5.79 14.19
N GLU A 273 13.06 4.91 14.42
CA GLU A 273 13.51 4.53 15.75
C GLU A 273 14.18 5.67 16.51
N ARG A 274 14.91 6.59 15.85
CA ARG A 274 15.44 7.80 16.47
C ARG A 274 14.36 8.76 16.91
N GLN A 275 13.31 8.96 16.08
CA GLN A 275 12.14 9.71 16.52
C GLN A 275 11.43 9.03 17.71
N PHE A 276 11.38 7.68 17.74
CA PHE A 276 10.84 6.91 18.87
C PHE A 276 11.67 7.12 20.15
N LYS A 277 13.00 7.13 20.08
CA LYS A 277 13.88 7.30 21.25
C LYS A 277 13.95 8.73 21.77
N THR A 278 13.66 9.73 20.94
CA THR A 278 13.67 11.16 21.35
C THR A 278 12.38 11.55 22.07
N VAL A 279 11.29 10.83 21.88
CA VAL A 279 9.99 11.07 22.54
C VAL A 279 9.87 10.32 23.88
N LEU A 280 10.76 9.36 24.15
CA LEU A 280 10.78 8.57 25.40
C LEU A 280 11.84 9.06 26.43
N LYS A 281 12.51 10.17 26.19
CA LYS A 281 13.30 10.94 27.14
C LYS A 281 12.58 12.24 27.47
#